data_290cbeef8728c46cd99ab88b2494ad7b
#
_entry.id   290cbeef8728c46cd99ab88b2494ad7b
#
_cell.length_a   1.000
_cell.length_b   1.000
_cell.length_c   1.000
_cell.angle_alpha   90.00
_cell.angle_beta   90.00
_cell.angle_gamma   90.00
#
_symmetry.space_group_name_H-M   'P 1'
#
loop_
_entity.id
_entity.type
_entity.pdbx_description
1 polymer ?
#
loop_
_entity_poly.entity_id
_entity_poly.type
_entity_poly.pdbx_seq_one_letter_code
_entity_poly.pdbx_strand_id
1 'polypeptide(L)'
;MTKTVTVLSGLIRPLVENRLPDWIEATVRPVIAAALQKAGLDASLTLAGKDKDKLILAYPAVKTGTGYSAPTIQLEFGARATGEPHHIQPVVCDIAPEIAGLTFPVAQPLVMAAERTFWEKATAAHVYCLQGRLRGERYSRHWYDLAAIAKTPHFSAACADQALARAVAEHKSVFFVEKDAVGAKIDYFVAVRGQLQLIPTGESLAALGKDYAAMLEDGLLALNQPSFADIIEQCRVIQDEANRQAILGERRKALDELAAQAQKLDMGY
;
A
#
# COMPACT_ATOMS: atom_id res chain seq x y z
N MET A 1 -2.70 10.85 -25.87
CA MET A 1 -1.59 10.45 -24.97
C MET A 1 -1.78 9.06 -24.33
N THR A 2 -3.00 8.62 -24.03
CA THR A 2 -3.29 7.36 -23.29
C THR A 2 -2.85 6.07 -24.00
N LYS A 3 -2.94 5.98 -25.32
CA LYS A 3 -2.54 4.76 -26.07
C LYS A 3 -1.02 4.49 -26.05
N THR A 4 -0.21 5.53 -26.10
CA THR A 4 1.26 5.38 -26.12
C THR A 4 1.81 4.90 -24.76
N VAL A 5 1.24 5.37 -23.65
CA VAL A 5 1.63 4.94 -22.28
C VAL A 5 1.28 3.46 -22.05
N THR A 6 0.11 3.01 -22.53
CA THR A 6 -0.32 1.60 -22.39
C THR A 6 0.56 0.65 -23.19
N VAL A 7 1.00 1.04 -24.39
CA VAL A 7 1.90 0.23 -25.24
C VAL A 7 3.30 0.15 -24.62
N LEU A 8 3.84 1.27 -24.12
CA LEU A 8 5.16 1.30 -23.47
C LEU A 8 5.18 0.47 -22.18
N SER A 9 4.15 0.54 -21.36
CA SER A 9 4.06 -0.27 -20.13
C SER A 9 3.98 -1.75 -20.40
N GLY A 10 3.24 -2.16 -21.45
CA GLY A 10 3.17 -3.56 -21.88
C GLY A 10 4.51 -4.13 -22.39
N LEU A 11 5.40 -3.28 -22.91
CA LEU A 11 6.73 -3.65 -23.37
C LEU A 11 7.79 -3.59 -22.26
N ILE A 12 7.74 -2.59 -21.39
CA ILE A 12 8.74 -2.38 -20.34
C ILE A 12 8.52 -3.36 -19.17
N ARG A 13 7.27 -3.64 -18.81
CA ARG A 13 6.93 -4.51 -17.69
C ARG A 13 7.59 -5.91 -17.79
N PRO A 14 7.46 -6.69 -18.88
CA PRO A 14 8.12 -7.98 -18.99
C PRO A 14 9.65 -7.89 -18.95
N LEU A 15 10.23 -6.83 -19.53
CA LEU A 15 11.69 -6.64 -19.55
C LEU A 15 12.26 -6.41 -18.14
N VAL A 16 11.56 -5.66 -17.31
CA VAL A 16 12.01 -5.37 -15.94
C VAL A 16 11.71 -6.55 -15.01
N GLU A 17 10.52 -7.15 -15.11
CA GLU A 17 10.14 -8.32 -14.30
C GLU A 17 11.05 -9.52 -14.57
N ASN A 18 11.41 -9.79 -15.82
CA ASN A 18 12.30 -10.91 -16.18
C ASN A 18 13.76 -10.73 -15.71
N ARG A 19 14.21 -9.49 -15.50
CA ARG A 19 15.57 -9.20 -15.01
C ARG A 19 15.68 -9.08 -13.49
N LEU A 20 14.56 -8.93 -12.81
CA LEU A 20 14.52 -8.71 -11.38
C LEU A 20 15.14 -9.87 -10.58
N PRO A 21 14.82 -11.15 -10.85
CA PRO A 21 15.41 -12.27 -10.15
C PRO A 21 16.94 -12.32 -10.25
N ASP A 22 17.47 -12.12 -11.45
CA ASP A 22 18.90 -12.13 -11.70
C ASP A 22 19.62 -10.98 -10.96
N TRP A 23 19.01 -9.81 -10.93
CA TRP A 23 19.53 -8.66 -10.20
C TRP A 23 19.50 -8.88 -8.68
N ILE A 24 18.43 -9.48 -8.15
CA ILE A 24 18.33 -9.82 -6.72
C ILE A 24 19.46 -10.79 -6.35
N GLU A 25 19.66 -11.86 -7.14
CA GLU A 25 20.65 -12.89 -6.87
C GLU A 25 22.09 -12.38 -7.03
N ALA A 26 22.36 -11.59 -8.08
CA ALA A 26 23.71 -11.14 -8.40
C ALA A 26 24.12 -9.88 -7.61
N THR A 27 23.19 -9.03 -7.21
CA THR A 27 23.51 -7.73 -6.62
C THR A 27 23.02 -7.60 -5.18
N VAL A 28 21.77 -7.94 -4.89
CA VAL A 28 21.17 -7.68 -3.57
C VAL A 28 21.61 -8.72 -2.55
N ARG A 29 21.47 -10.01 -2.88
CA ARG A 29 21.78 -11.11 -1.98
C ARG A 29 23.22 -11.08 -1.45
N PRO A 30 24.26 -10.88 -2.27
CA PRO A 30 25.65 -10.81 -1.78
C PRO A 30 25.88 -9.65 -0.80
N VAL A 31 25.28 -8.49 -1.03
CA VAL A 31 25.40 -7.32 -0.15
C VAL A 31 24.79 -7.61 1.22
N ILE A 32 23.58 -8.19 1.25
CA ILE A 32 22.92 -8.54 2.50
C ILE A 32 23.68 -9.65 3.23
N ALA A 33 24.11 -10.70 2.52
CA ALA A 33 24.88 -11.80 3.09
C ALA A 33 26.18 -11.31 3.74
N ALA A 34 26.92 -10.42 3.06
CA ALA A 34 28.15 -9.84 3.61
C ALA A 34 27.87 -8.97 4.86
N ALA A 35 26.76 -8.22 4.86
CA ALA A 35 26.38 -7.41 6.03
C ALA A 35 26.00 -8.28 7.24
N LEU A 36 25.26 -9.38 7.03
CA LEU A 36 24.90 -10.34 8.08
C LEU A 36 26.14 -11.01 8.66
N GLN A 37 27.03 -11.48 7.80
CA GLN A 37 28.30 -12.09 8.21
C GLN A 37 29.18 -11.10 9.04
N LYS A 38 29.30 -9.86 8.58
CA LYS A 38 30.04 -8.81 9.29
C LYS A 38 29.42 -8.50 10.67
N ALA A 39 28.10 -8.59 10.77
CA ALA A 39 27.37 -8.39 12.03
C ALA A 39 27.40 -9.63 12.95
N GLY A 40 27.92 -10.77 12.51
CA GLY A 40 27.92 -12.02 13.26
C GLY A 40 26.50 -12.61 13.46
N LEU A 41 25.57 -12.30 12.56
CA LEU A 41 24.19 -12.75 12.64
C LEU A 41 24.01 -14.09 11.91
N ASP A 42 23.47 -15.09 12.63
CA ASP A 42 23.10 -16.39 12.05
C ASP A 42 21.77 -16.26 11.35
N ALA A 43 21.82 -16.10 10.04
CA ALA A 43 20.65 -15.98 9.19
C ALA A 43 20.91 -16.57 7.82
N SER A 44 19.90 -17.18 7.21
CA SER A 44 19.96 -17.69 5.85
C SER A 44 19.14 -16.82 4.88
N LEU A 45 19.58 -16.73 3.64
CA LEU A 45 18.92 -15.98 2.57
C LEU A 45 18.48 -16.93 1.45
N THR A 46 17.20 -16.95 1.14
CA THR A 46 16.63 -17.80 0.10
C THR A 46 15.79 -16.97 -0.86
N LEU A 47 16.03 -17.13 -2.16
CA LEU A 47 15.19 -16.53 -3.21
C LEU A 47 13.87 -17.29 -3.29
N ALA A 48 12.74 -16.59 -3.23
CA ALA A 48 11.41 -17.16 -3.13
C ALA A 48 10.39 -16.38 -3.98
N GLY A 49 9.15 -16.85 -3.98
CA GLY A 49 8.07 -16.32 -4.79
C GLY A 49 7.96 -17.02 -6.14
N LYS A 50 6.77 -16.98 -6.74
CA LYS A 50 6.50 -17.57 -8.07
C LYS A 50 7.39 -16.94 -9.14
N ASP A 51 7.60 -15.63 -9.04
CA ASP A 51 8.37 -14.82 -9.98
C ASP A 51 9.80 -14.56 -9.46
N LYS A 52 10.22 -15.25 -8.37
CA LYS A 52 11.52 -15.07 -7.70
C LYS A 52 11.83 -13.60 -7.35
N ASP A 53 10.79 -12.88 -6.93
CA ASP A 53 10.81 -11.47 -6.59
C ASP A 53 10.99 -11.19 -5.10
N LYS A 54 11.20 -12.25 -4.29
CA LYS A 54 11.32 -12.17 -2.84
C LYS A 54 12.63 -12.77 -2.36
N LEU A 55 13.28 -12.10 -1.43
CA LEU A 55 14.40 -12.63 -0.68
C LEU A 55 13.94 -12.85 0.76
N ILE A 56 13.92 -14.10 1.19
CA ILE A 56 13.53 -14.50 2.54
C ILE A 56 14.78 -14.60 3.40
N LEU A 57 14.84 -13.79 4.43
CA LEU A 57 15.85 -13.88 5.49
C LEU A 57 15.23 -14.65 6.66
N ALA A 58 15.70 -15.89 6.87
CA ALA A 58 15.30 -16.69 8.02
C ALA A 58 16.35 -16.60 9.12
N TYR A 59 15.90 -16.45 10.36
CA TYR A 59 16.73 -16.35 11.55
C TYR A 59 16.24 -17.31 12.63
N PRO A 60 17.09 -17.72 13.60
CA PRO A 60 16.69 -18.59 14.69
C PRO A 60 15.55 -17.97 15.51
N ALA A 61 14.44 -18.69 15.64
CA ALA A 61 13.32 -18.23 16.45
C ALA A 61 13.65 -18.36 17.94
N VAL A 62 13.46 -17.28 18.68
CA VAL A 62 13.61 -17.28 20.15
C VAL A 62 12.34 -17.78 20.84
N LYS A 63 11.18 -17.68 20.16
CA LYS A 63 9.87 -18.08 20.67
C LYS A 63 9.07 -18.78 19.57
N THR A 64 8.34 -19.83 19.94
CA THR A 64 7.39 -20.48 19.02
C THR A 64 6.16 -19.58 18.86
N GLY A 65 5.85 -19.21 17.63
CA GLY A 65 4.64 -18.48 17.27
C GLY A 65 3.43 -19.39 17.05
N THR A 66 2.30 -18.83 16.63
CA THR A 66 1.07 -19.56 16.28
C THR A 66 1.17 -20.35 14.98
N GLY A 67 2.20 -20.06 14.17
CA GLY A 67 2.37 -20.60 12.83
C GLY A 67 1.76 -19.70 11.72
N TYR A 68 1.04 -18.65 12.09
CA TYR A 68 0.53 -17.66 11.13
C TYR A 68 1.63 -16.80 10.52
N SER A 69 2.65 -16.46 11.33
CA SER A 69 3.88 -15.79 10.87
C SER A 69 5.11 -16.67 11.08
N ALA A 70 5.91 -16.83 10.04
CA ALA A 70 7.21 -17.48 10.16
C ALA A 70 8.26 -16.51 10.75
N PRO A 71 9.30 -17.00 11.46
CA PRO A 71 10.42 -16.18 11.96
C PRO A 71 11.35 -15.77 10.81
N THR A 72 10.81 -14.97 9.90
CA THR A 72 11.51 -14.54 8.68
C THR A 72 11.24 -13.07 8.41
N ILE A 73 12.20 -12.42 7.77
CA ILE A 73 12.03 -11.11 7.15
C ILE A 73 11.88 -11.34 5.66
N GLN A 74 10.78 -10.90 5.08
CA GLN A 74 10.52 -10.98 3.66
C GLN A 74 10.84 -9.63 3.01
N LEU A 75 11.83 -9.64 2.12
CA LEU A 75 12.18 -8.52 1.26
C LEU A 75 11.48 -8.73 -0.08
N GLU A 76 10.46 -7.97 -0.37
CA GLU A 76 9.75 -8.01 -1.65
C GLU A 76 10.30 -6.92 -2.56
N PHE A 77 10.73 -7.32 -3.76
CA PHE A 77 11.24 -6.42 -4.78
C PHE A 77 10.18 -6.25 -5.86
N GLY A 78 9.80 -5.01 -6.12
CA GLY A 78 8.74 -4.70 -7.06
C GLY A 78 9.19 -3.70 -8.12
N ALA A 79 9.22 -4.13 -9.37
CA ALA A 79 9.45 -3.25 -10.50
C ALA A 79 8.20 -2.41 -10.89
N ARG A 80 7.09 -2.63 -10.18
CA ARG A 80 5.80 -1.97 -10.46
C ARG A 80 5.50 -0.79 -9.54
N ALA A 81 6.22 -0.65 -8.42
CA ALA A 81 6.04 0.46 -7.50
C ALA A 81 6.82 1.69 -7.99
N THR A 82 6.23 2.87 -7.91
CA THR A 82 6.95 4.12 -8.21
C THR A 82 7.79 4.59 -7.04
N GLY A 83 7.37 4.27 -5.80
CA GLY A 83 8.00 4.76 -4.57
C GLY A 83 7.87 6.27 -4.34
N GLU A 84 7.21 7.00 -5.24
CA GLU A 84 7.10 8.47 -5.24
C GLU A 84 5.69 8.96 -4.85
N PRO A 85 5.56 10.06 -4.12
CA PRO A 85 6.63 10.80 -3.45
C PRO A 85 7.19 10.05 -2.25
N HIS A 86 8.45 10.31 -1.90
CA HIS A 86 9.12 9.68 -0.76
C HIS A 86 10.00 10.68 0.00
N HIS A 87 10.40 10.33 1.21
CA HIS A 87 11.35 11.07 2.02
C HIS A 87 12.14 10.13 2.93
N ILE A 88 13.28 10.58 3.45
CA ILE A 88 14.06 9.81 4.42
C ILE A 88 13.32 9.82 5.75
N GLN A 89 13.10 8.61 6.30
CA GLN A 89 12.52 8.44 7.63
C GLN A 89 13.43 7.56 8.49
N PRO A 90 13.70 7.96 9.75
CA PRO A 90 14.39 7.07 10.68
C PRO A 90 13.47 5.90 11.06
N VAL A 91 14.01 4.69 10.93
CA VAL A 91 13.37 3.47 11.42
C VAL A 91 14.16 2.95 12.61
N VAL A 92 13.49 2.89 13.75
CA VAL A 92 14.04 2.46 15.04
C VAL A 92 13.25 1.24 15.49
N CYS A 93 13.89 0.34 16.23
CA CYS A 93 13.21 -0.78 16.87
C CYS A 93 12.17 -0.28 17.89
N ASP A 94 10.94 -0.75 17.81
CA ASP A 94 9.81 -0.30 18.66
C ASP A 94 10.09 -0.51 20.16
N ILE A 95 10.89 -1.51 20.53
CA ILE A 95 11.26 -1.78 21.94
C ILE A 95 12.41 -0.89 22.43
N ALA A 96 13.07 -0.15 21.54
CA ALA A 96 14.24 0.65 21.92
C ALA A 96 13.98 1.66 23.07
N PRO A 97 12.82 2.35 23.14
CA PRO A 97 12.50 3.25 24.23
C PRO A 97 12.32 2.54 25.60
N GLU A 98 11.97 1.25 25.56
CA GLU A 98 11.62 0.47 26.77
C GLU A 98 12.85 -0.20 27.43
N ILE A 99 13.98 -0.27 26.73
CA ILE A 99 15.17 -0.97 27.23
C ILE A 99 16.33 0.01 27.40
N ALA A 100 16.50 0.48 28.63
CA ALA A 100 17.62 1.35 29.00
C ALA A 100 18.95 0.59 28.92
N GLY A 101 20.00 1.29 28.47
CA GLY A 101 21.37 0.77 28.44
C GLY A 101 21.72 -0.09 27.22
N LEU A 102 20.78 -0.32 26.30
CA LEU A 102 21.07 -0.94 25.00
C LEU A 102 21.05 0.10 23.89
N THR A 103 21.94 -0.08 22.91
CA THR A 103 21.95 0.71 21.68
C THR A 103 21.34 -0.12 20.56
N PHE A 104 20.28 0.38 19.97
CA PHE A 104 19.62 -0.26 18.85
C PHE A 104 20.06 0.37 17.52
N PRO A 105 20.16 -0.41 16.44
CA PRO A 105 20.47 0.13 15.13
C PRO A 105 19.33 1.04 14.63
N VAL A 106 19.70 2.11 13.95
CA VAL A 106 18.76 3.03 13.28
C VAL A 106 19.03 2.98 11.78
N ALA A 107 17.99 2.72 11.00
CA ALA A 107 18.05 2.82 9.57
C ALA A 107 17.41 4.14 9.10
N GLN A 108 17.82 4.64 7.92
CA GLN A 108 17.26 5.84 7.29
C GLN A 108 16.87 5.53 5.82
N PRO A 109 15.88 4.67 5.62
CA PRO A 109 15.41 4.36 4.28
C PRO A 109 14.65 5.53 3.65
N LEU A 110 14.54 5.50 2.31
CA LEU A 110 13.54 6.26 1.59
C LEU A 110 12.18 5.59 1.81
N VAL A 111 11.27 6.32 2.42
CA VAL A 111 9.93 5.83 2.76
C VAL A 111 8.90 6.57 1.93
N MET A 112 8.03 5.83 1.26
CA MET A 112 6.91 6.38 0.49
C MET A 112 6.01 7.22 1.40
N ALA A 113 5.58 8.39 0.92
CA ALA A 113 4.72 9.30 1.68
C ALA A 113 3.43 8.62 2.15
N ALA A 114 3.00 8.96 3.37
CA ALA A 114 1.81 8.37 3.98
C ALA A 114 0.53 8.70 3.16
N GLU A 115 0.48 9.87 2.52
CA GLU A 115 -0.60 10.30 1.64
C GLU A 115 -0.73 9.38 0.41
N ARG A 116 0.41 8.98 -0.18
CA ARG A 116 0.40 7.99 -1.25
C ARG A 116 0.01 6.62 -0.73
N THR A 117 0.58 6.22 0.40
CA THR A 117 0.25 4.94 1.05
C THR A 117 -1.25 4.82 1.33
N PHE A 118 -1.90 5.91 1.75
CA PHE A 118 -3.35 5.97 1.91
C PHE A 118 -4.07 5.56 0.61
N TRP A 119 -3.78 6.21 -0.51
CA TRP A 119 -4.45 5.93 -1.77
C TRP A 119 -4.10 4.55 -2.34
N GLU A 120 -2.86 4.07 -2.16
CA GLU A 120 -2.47 2.71 -2.54
C GLU A 120 -3.29 1.65 -1.80
N LYS A 121 -3.55 1.84 -0.50
CA LYS A 121 -4.35 0.95 0.33
C LYS A 121 -5.85 1.11 0.12
N ALA A 122 -6.34 2.34 -0.02
CA ALA A 122 -7.74 2.63 -0.29
C ALA A 122 -8.20 2.04 -1.63
N THR A 123 -7.39 2.17 -2.68
CA THR A 123 -7.69 1.56 -3.98
C THR A 123 -7.59 0.03 -3.96
N ALA A 124 -6.71 -0.56 -3.15
CA ALA A 124 -6.65 -2.01 -2.96
C ALA A 124 -7.90 -2.52 -2.22
N ALA A 125 -8.35 -1.82 -1.17
CA ALA A 125 -9.59 -2.14 -0.44
C ALA A 125 -10.83 -1.98 -1.33
N HIS A 126 -10.87 -0.94 -2.19
CA HIS A 126 -11.92 -0.75 -3.18
C HIS A 126 -12.03 -1.93 -4.15
N VAL A 127 -10.91 -2.39 -4.70
CA VAL A 127 -10.86 -3.58 -5.56
C VAL A 127 -11.40 -4.81 -4.83
N TYR A 128 -11.01 -5.02 -3.57
CA TYR A 128 -11.51 -6.11 -2.75
C TYR A 128 -13.03 -6.06 -2.60
N CYS A 129 -13.59 -4.88 -2.31
CA CYS A 129 -15.03 -4.70 -2.21
C CYS A 129 -15.77 -5.06 -3.51
N LEU A 130 -15.21 -4.66 -4.66
CA LEU A 130 -15.79 -4.96 -5.98
C LEU A 130 -15.65 -6.43 -6.39
N GLN A 131 -14.65 -7.13 -5.88
CA GLN A 131 -14.43 -8.54 -6.17
C GLN A 131 -15.24 -9.49 -5.27
N GLY A 132 -15.63 -9.03 -4.08
CA GLY A 132 -16.44 -9.80 -3.15
C GLY A 132 -15.78 -11.07 -2.60
N ARG A 133 -14.45 -11.19 -2.64
CA ARG A 133 -13.70 -12.36 -2.15
C ARG A 133 -12.38 -11.98 -1.51
N LEU A 134 -11.96 -12.72 -0.48
CA LEU A 134 -10.64 -12.60 0.13
C LEU A 134 -9.57 -13.15 -0.82
N ARG A 135 -8.48 -12.41 -1.01
CA ARG A 135 -7.38 -12.76 -1.91
C ARG A 135 -6.21 -13.46 -1.27
N GLY A 136 -6.13 -13.46 0.05
CA GLY A 136 -5.03 -14.04 0.79
C GLY A 136 -5.04 -13.64 2.25
N GLU A 137 -4.12 -14.19 3.00
CA GLU A 137 -3.90 -13.86 4.40
C GLU A 137 -3.34 -12.45 4.59
N ARG A 138 -3.57 -11.87 5.76
CA ARG A 138 -3.10 -10.54 6.16
C ARG A 138 -3.65 -9.40 5.27
N TYR A 139 -4.77 -9.61 4.61
CA TYR A 139 -5.35 -8.60 3.74
C TYR A 139 -6.07 -7.52 4.55
N SER A 140 -6.59 -7.86 5.73
CA SER A 140 -7.24 -6.95 6.68
C SER A 140 -6.31 -5.83 7.19
N ARG A 141 -4.98 -6.00 7.09
CA ARG A 141 -4.02 -4.94 7.38
C ARG A 141 -4.26 -3.65 6.57
N HIS A 142 -4.85 -3.74 5.37
CA HIS A 142 -5.16 -2.55 4.59
C HIS A 142 -6.19 -1.66 5.28
N TRP A 143 -7.22 -2.26 5.89
CA TRP A 143 -8.22 -1.53 6.69
C TRP A 143 -7.64 -0.98 7.98
N TYR A 144 -6.83 -1.79 8.66
CA TYR A 144 -6.10 -1.34 9.86
C TYR A 144 -5.20 -0.13 9.56
N ASP A 145 -4.42 -0.20 8.48
CA ASP A 145 -3.52 0.87 8.08
C ASP A 145 -4.28 2.14 7.66
N LEU A 146 -5.41 2.00 6.95
CA LEU A 146 -6.28 3.14 6.62
C LEU A 146 -6.81 3.81 7.89
N ALA A 147 -7.29 3.03 8.85
CA ALA A 147 -7.75 3.54 10.14
C ALA A 147 -6.63 4.21 10.95
N ALA A 148 -5.40 3.68 10.88
CA ALA A 148 -4.23 4.27 11.52
C ALA A 148 -3.84 5.62 10.87
N ILE A 149 -3.76 5.67 9.54
CA ILE A 149 -3.45 6.91 8.80
C ILE A 149 -4.52 7.97 9.04
N ALA A 150 -5.79 7.58 9.16
CA ALA A 150 -6.90 8.52 9.39
C ALA A 150 -6.81 9.28 10.73
N LYS A 151 -6.05 8.77 11.69
CA LYS A 151 -5.79 9.45 12.98
C LYS A 151 -4.65 10.46 12.91
N THR A 152 -4.06 10.65 11.75
CA THR A 152 -2.92 11.54 11.51
C THR A 152 -3.30 12.68 10.55
N PRO A 153 -2.53 13.78 10.52
CA PRO A 153 -2.72 14.85 9.53
C PRO A 153 -2.60 14.39 8.07
N HIS A 154 -1.93 13.26 7.82
CA HIS A 154 -1.71 12.71 6.49
C HIS A 154 -3.01 12.35 5.77
N PHE A 155 -4.07 11.96 6.50
CA PHE A 155 -5.36 11.65 5.89
C PHE A 155 -5.99 12.88 5.24
N SER A 156 -6.06 14.00 5.95
CA SER A 156 -6.61 15.23 5.38
C SER A 156 -5.77 15.75 4.21
N ALA A 157 -4.44 15.64 4.31
CA ALA A 157 -3.53 15.98 3.23
C ALA A 157 -3.73 15.08 1.99
N ALA A 158 -3.87 13.77 2.19
CA ALA A 158 -4.15 12.82 1.11
C ALA A 158 -5.48 13.14 0.40
N CYS A 159 -6.54 13.44 1.16
CA CYS A 159 -7.85 13.80 0.59
C CYS A 159 -7.82 15.14 -0.14
N ALA A 160 -6.98 16.10 0.27
CA ALA A 160 -6.82 17.39 -0.40
C ALA A 160 -6.01 17.29 -1.70
N ASP A 161 -5.05 16.37 -1.77
CA ASP A 161 -4.17 16.17 -2.94
C ASP A 161 -4.84 15.29 -4.00
N GLN A 162 -5.75 15.89 -4.77
CA GLN A 162 -6.44 15.22 -5.88
C GLN A 162 -5.50 14.85 -7.03
N ALA A 163 -4.36 15.50 -7.17
CA ALA A 163 -3.36 15.16 -8.18
C ALA A 163 -2.67 13.84 -7.82
N LEU A 164 -2.28 13.66 -6.58
CA LEU A 164 -1.72 12.41 -6.06
C LEU A 164 -2.73 11.24 -6.17
N ALA A 165 -3.98 11.46 -5.78
CA ALA A 165 -5.04 10.46 -5.90
C ALA A 165 -5.19 9.96 -7.35
N ARG A 166 -5.22 10.88 -8.33
CA ARG A 166 -5.29 10.53 -9.75
C ARG A 166 -4.03 9.83 -10.24
N ALA A 167 -2.83 10.26 -9.80
CA ALA A 167 -1.58 9.60 -10.17
C ALA A 167 -1.54 8.14 -9.69
N VAL A 168 -2.08 7.85 -8.48
CA VAL A 168 -2.24 6.49 -7.99
C VAL A 168 -3.22 5.70 -8.84
N ALA A 169 -4.40 6.25 -9.16
CA ALA A 169 -5.39 5.58 -10.01
C ALA A 169 -4.84 5.29 -11.42
N GLU A 170 -4.12 6.22 -12.03
CA GLU A 170 -3.47 6.06 -13.33
C GLU A 170 -2.44 4.93 -13.27
N HIS A 171 -1.55 4.96 -12.29
CA HIS A 171 -0.54 3.93 -12.07
C HIS A 171 -1.18 2.54 -11.89
N LYS A 172 -2.22 2.42 -11.03
CA LYS A 172 -2.95 1.17 -10.81
C LYS A 172 -3.63 0.67 -12.08
N SER A 173 -4.21 1.55 -12.88
CA SER A 173 -4.88 1.20 -14.15
C SER A 173 -3.94 0.55 -15.17
N VAL A 174 -2.64 0.81 -15.06
CA VAL A 174 -1.59 0.29 -15.95
C VAL A 174 -0.93 -0.96 -15.37
N PHE A 175 -0.52 -0.93 -14.11
CA PHE A 175 0.33 -1.98 -13.52
C PHE A 175 -0.44 -3.00 -12.68
N PHE A 176 -1.66 -2.70 -12.25
CA PHE A 176 -2.51 -3.56 -11.39
C PHE A 176 -3.90 -3.71 -12.00
N VAL A 177 -3.95 -4.23 -13.22
CA VAL A 177 -5.22 -4.43 -13.93
C VAL A 177 -6.01 -5.53 -13.24
N GLU A 178 -7.17 -5.16 -12.71
CA GLU A 178 -8.05 -6.03 -11.94
C GLU A 178 -9.44 -6.13 -12.56
N LYS A 179 -10.17 -7.19 -12.22
CA LYS A 179 -11.56 -7.42 -12.63
C LYS A 179 -12.44 -7.53 -11.39
N ASP A 180 -13.67 -7.07 -11.49
CA ASP A 180 -14.71 -7.22 -10.48
C ASP A 180 -15.30 -8.65 -10.43
N ALA A 181 -16.33 -8.84 -9.61
CA ALA A 181 -17.00 -10.12 -9.42
C ALA A 181 -17.66 -10.67 -10.72
N VAL A 182 -18.02 -9.80 -11.64
CA VAL A 182 -18.66 -10.18 -12.92
C VAL A 182 -17.67 -10.24 -14.10
N GLY A 183 -16.38 -9.99 -13.83
CA GLY A 183 -15.30 -10.08 -14.81
C GLY A 183 -15.06 -8.79 -15.60
N ALA A 184 -15.73 -7.69 -15.28
CA ALA A 184 -15.47 -6.39 -15.87
C ALA A 184 -14.19 -5.75 -15.33
N LYS A 185 -13.46 -5.03 -16.19
CA LYS A 185 -12.25 -4.31 -15.75
C LYS A 185 -12.61 -3.21 -14.77
N ILE A 186 -11.93 -3.19 -13.62
CA ILE A 186 -12.11 -2.15 -12.60
C ILE A 186 -11.48 -0.84 -13.07
N ASP A 187 -12.24 0.25 -13.00
CA ASP A 187 -11.76 1.60 -13.22
C ASP A 187 -11.37 2.24 -11.89
N TYR A 188 -10.06 2.36 -11.64
CA TYR A 188 -9.53 2.97 -10.42
C TYR A 188 -9.87 4.46 -10.28
N PHE A 189 -10.18 5.16 -11.39
CA PHE A 189 -10.57 6.56 -11.33
C PHE A 189 -11.91 6.77 -10.63
N VAL A 190 -12.79 5.78 -10.64
CA VAL A 190 -14.06 5.81 -9.91
C VAL A 190 -13.82 6.00 -8.41
N ALA A 191 -12.84 5.29 -7.84
CA ALA A 191 -12.49 5.39 -6.42
C ALA A 191 -12.01 6.79 -6.01
N VAL A 192 -11.26 7.46 -6.87
CA VAL A 192 -10.67 8.78 -6.56
C VAL A 192 -11.52 9.97 -7.00
N ARG A 193 -12.72 9.70 -7.57
CA ARG A 193 -13.70 10.70 -8.01
C ARG A 193 -14.98 10.70 -7.18
N GLY A 194 -14.94 10.15 -5.97
CA GLY A 194 -16.06 10.21 -5.03
C GLY A 194 -16.94 8.95 -4.99
N GLN A 195 -16.45 7.81 -5.48
CA GLN A 195 -17.13 6.51 -5.41
C GLN A 195 -16.23 5.42 -4.80
N LEU A 196 -15.34 5.81 -3.90
CA LEU A 196 -14.51 4.89 -3.12
C LEU A 196 -15.41 3.97 -2.29
N GLN A 197 -15.12 2.67 -2.31
CA GLN A 197 -15.76 1.64 -1.49
C GLN A 197 -14.73 0.99 -0.59
N LEU A 198 -14.93 1.07 0.71
CA LEU A 198 -14.06 0.46 1.72
C LEU A 198 -14.79 -0.57 2.58
N ILE A 199 -16.12 -0.71 2.41
CA ILE A 199 -16.95 -1.59 3.25
C ILE A 199 -17.35 -2.82 2.45
N PRO A 200 -16.67 -3.96 2.63
CA PRO A 200 -17.07 -5.21 2.02
C PRO A 200 -18.40 -5.70 2.63
N THR A 201 -19.09 -6.60 1.94
CA THR A 201 -20.39 -7.12 2.36
C THR A 201 -20.39 -8.65 2.37
N GLY A 202 -21.36 -9.25 3.06
CA GLY A 202 -21.58 -10.68 3.03
C GLY A 202 -20.38 -11.52 3.46
N GLU A 203 -20.06 -12.54 2.67
CA GLU A 203 -18.95 -13.46 2.96
C GLU A 203 -17.57 -12.81 2.97
N SER A 204 -17.36 -11.79 2.14
CA SER A 204 -16.09 -11.06 2.08
C SER A 204 -15.83 -10.27 3.37
N LEU A 205 -16.87 -9.69 3.99
CA LEU A 205 -16.76 -9.04 5.30
C LEU A 205 -16.43 -10.05 6.40
N ALA A 206 -17.11 -11.19 6.39
CA ALA A 206 -16.87 -12.26 7.38
C ALA A 206 -15.45 -12.85 7.25
N ALA A 207 -14.97 -13.06 6.01
CA ALA A 207 -13.62 -13.53 5.75
C ALA A 207 -12.56 -12.55 6.22
N LEU A 208 -12.77 -11.24 5.95
CA LEU A 208 -11.88 -10.18 6.40
C LEU A 208 -11.81 -10.10 7.93
N GLY A 209 -12.95 -10.29 8.63
CA GLY A 209 -12.98 -10.33 10.10
C GLY A 209 -12.20 -11.50 10.69
N LYS A 210 -12.27 -12.69 10.05
CA LYS A 210 -11.46 -13.85 10.45
C LYS A 210 -9.96 -13.61 10.25
N ASP A 211 -9.58 -12.99 9.13
CA ASP A 211 -8.18 -12.62 8.86
C ASP A 211 -7.66 -11.60 9.88
N TYR A 212 -8.48 -10.60 10.24
CA TYR A 212 -8.13 -9.64 11.30
C TYR A 212 -7.92 -10.30 12.66
N ALA A 213 -8.81 -11.23 13.04
CA ALA A 213 -8.69 -11.98 14.30
C ALA A 213 -7.40 -12.82 14.34
N ALA A 214 -7.03 -13.47 13.22
CA ALA A 214 -5.78 -14.22 13.11
C ALA A 214 -4.55 -13.32 13.25
N MET A 215 -4.58 -12.11 12.70
CA MET A 215 -3.49 -11.11 12.85
C MET A 215 -3.33 -10.66 14.32
N LEU A 216 -4.44 -10.49 15.04
CA LEU A 216 -4.41 -10.15 16.48
C LEU A 216 -3.84 -11.30 17.32
N GLU A 217 -4.29 -12.52 17.06
CA GLU A 217 -3.86 -13.73 17.78
C GLU A 217 -2.36 -13.99 17.60
N ASP A 218 -1.83 -13.73 16.41
CA ASP A 218 -0.41 -13.88 16.08
C ASP A 218 0.47 -12.73 16.62
N GLY A 219 -0.12 -11.69 17.20
CA GLY A 219 0.59 -10.55 17.75
C GLY A 219 1.24 -9.65 16.68
N LEU A 220 0.72 -9.68 15.46
CA LEU A 220 1.20 -8.80 14.37
C LEU A 220 0.82 -7.34 14.58
N LEU A 221 -0.19 -7.08 15.39
CA LEU A 221 -0.64 -5.75 15.74
C LEU A 221 -0.27 -5.45 17.20
N ALA A 222 -0.03 -4.19 17.50
CA ALA A 222 0.28 -3.74 18.86
C ALA A 222 -0.85 -4.13 19.84
N LEU A 223 -0.57 -4.11 21.14
CA LEU A 223 -1.56 -4.38 22.16
C LEU A 223 -2.68 -3.33 22.16
N ASN A 224 -3.89 -3.73 22.60
CA ASN A 224 -5.06 -2.83 22.72
C ASN A 224 -5.54 -2.24 21.38
N GLN A 225 -5.53 -3.05 20.33
CA GLN A 225 -6.06 -2.62 19.03
C GLN A 225 -7.58 -2.51 19.03
N PRO A 226 -8.17 -1.65 18.15
CA PRO A 226 -9.60 -1.58 17.95
C PRO A 226 -10.20 -2.94 17.56
N SER A 227 -11.46 -3.17 17.88
CA SER A 227 -12.17 -4.33 17.35
C SER A 227 -12.29 -4.24 15.82
N PHE A 228 -12.53 -5.38 15.17
CA PHE A 228 -12.79 -5.38 13.73
C PHE A 228 -14.00 -4.51 13.36
N ALA A 229 -15.04 -4.50 14.20
CA ALA A 229 -16.21 -3.65 14.00
C ALA A 229 -15.85 -2.16 14.06
N ASP A 230 -14.99 -1.75 15.00
CA ASP A 230 -14.51 -0.36 15.09
C ASP A 230 -13.67 0.03 13.87
N ILE A 231 -12.82 -0.89 13.36
CA ILE A 231 -12.05 -0.65 12.13
C ILE A 231 -12.98 -0.43 10.93
N ILE A 232 -14.00 -1.25 10.77
CA ILE A 232 -14.97 -1.12 9.68
C ILE A 232 -15.76 0.20 9.80
N GLU A 233 -16.16 0.60 11.02
CA GLU A 233 -16.84 1.87 11.22
C GLU A 233 -15.93 3.07 10.94
N GLN A 234 -14.67 3.03 11.38
CA GLN A 234 -13.68 4.04 11.00
C GLN A 234 -13.50 4.12 9.48
N CYS A 235 -13.43 2.97 8.79
CA CYS A 235 -13.33 2.94 7.33
C CYS A 235 -14.58 3.48 6.64
N ARG A 236 -15.77 3.39 7.25
CA ARG A 236 -16.98 4.06 6.75
C ARG A 236 -16.82 5.58 6.76
N VAL A 237 -16.38 6.14 7.89
CA VAL A 237 -16.11 7.57 8.01
C VAL A 237 -15.03 8.03 7.02
N ILE A 238 -13.96 7.24 6.86
CA ILE A 238 -12.89 7.50 5.89
C ILE A 238 -13.44 7.52 4.46
N GLN A 239 -14.25 6.55 4.10
CA GLN A 239 -14.88 6.44 2.79
C GLN A 239 -15.73 7.67 2.47
N ASP A 240 -16.60 8.05 3.42
CA ASP A 240 -17.51 9.17 3.23
C ASP A 240 -16.77 10.49 3.11
N GLU A 241 -15.75 10.72 3.94
CA GLU A 241 -14.92 11.92 3.88
C GLU A 241 -14.08 11.98 2.60
N ALA A 242 -13.42 10.89 2.20
CA ALA A 242 -12.63 10.84 0.98
C ALA A 242 -13.51 11.09 -0.26
N ASN A 243 -14.70 10.49 -0.30
CA ASN A 243 -15.66 10.70 -1.39
C ASN A 243 -16.16 12.15 -1.43
N ARG A 244 -16.45 12.73 -0.27
CA ARG A 244 -16.89 14.15 -0.16
C ARG A 244 -15.80 15.09 -0.68
N GLN A 245 -14.55 14.90 -0.25
CA GLN A 245 -13.43 15.75 -0.67
C GLN A 245 -13.14 15.62 -2.18
N ALA A 246 -13.23 14.42 -2.73
CA ALA A 246 -13.06 14.19 -4.16
C ALA A 246 -14.12 14.95 -4.98
N ILE A 247 -15.40 14.89 -4.58
CA ILE A 247 -16.50 15.62 -5.24
C ILE A 247 -16.29 17.14 -5.15
N LEU A 248 -15.88 17.65 -3.98
CA LEU A 248 -15.59 19.07 -3.81
C LEU A 248 -14.41 19.53 -4.66
N GLY A 249 -13.35 18.70 -4.76
CA GLY A 249 -12.21 18.98 -5.62
C GLY A 249 -12.56 19.06 -7.11
N GLU A 250 -13.38 18.12 -7.61
CA GLU A 250 -13.86 18.15 -9.00
C GLU A 250 -14.73 19.40 -9.28
N ARG A 251 -15.61 19.78 -8.36
CA ARG A 251 -16.43 20.99 -8.49
C ARG A 251 -15.58 22.25 -8.53
N ARG A 252 -14.58 22.37 -7.64
CA ARG A 252 -13.66 23.50 -7.61
C ARG A 252 -12.91 23.63 -8.93
N LYS A 253 -12.35 22.50 -9.43
CA LYS A 253 -11.66 22.47 -10.72
C LYS A 253 -12.55 22.93 -11.87
N ALA A 254 -13.79 22.48 -11.93
CA ALA A 254 -14.75 22.90 -12.95
C ALA A 254 -15.06 24.41 -12.87
N LEU A 255 -15.18 24.97 -11.66
CA LEU A 255 -15.38 26.42 -11.46
C LEU A 255 -14.17 27.23 -11.91
N ASP A 256 -12.96 26.79 -11.59
CA ASP A 256 -11.71 27.44 -11.99
C ASP A 256 -11.53 27.44 -13.52
N GLU A 257 -11.89 26.31 -14.17
CA GLU A 257 -11.89 26.21 -15.64
C GLU A 257 -12.91 27.16 -16.30
N LEU A 258 -14.11 27.28 -15.74
CA LEU A 258 -15.12 28.23 -16.21
C LEU A 258 -14.69 29.68 -16.02
N ALA A 259 -14.09 30.01 -14.87
CA ALA A 259 -13.57 31.36 -14.60
C ALA A 259 -12.43 31.71 -15.58
N ALA A 260 -11.52 30.78 -15.85
CA ALA A 260 -10.45 30.99 -16.83
C ALA A 260 -10.97 31.17 -18.27
N GLN A 261 -12.06 30.48 -18.63
CA GLN A 261 -12.71 30.66 -19.92
C GLN A 261 -13.39 32.04 -20.04
N ALA A 262 -14.10 32.48 -18.98
CA ALA A 262 -14.74 33.77 -18.92
C ALA A 262 -13.71 34.91 -19.08
N GLN A 263 -12.58 34.85 -18.37
CA GLN A 263 -11.51 35.84 -18.50
C GLN A 263 -10.91 35.92 -19.92
N LYS A 264 -10.80 34.79 -20.62
CA LYS A 264 -10.33 34.79 -22.02
C LYS A 264 -11.32 35.42 -22.97
N LEU A 265 -12.62 35.30 -22.71
CA LEU A 265 -13.65 35.97 -23.51
C LEU A 265 -13.65 37.49 -23.29
N ASP A 266 -13.44 37.95 -22.04
CA ASP A 266 -13.39 39.36 -21.69
C ASP A 266 -12.12 40.08 -22.26
N MET A 267 -11.02 39.35 -22.45
CA MET A 267 -9.78 39.91 -23.03
C MET A 267 -9.76 39.88 -24.56
N GLY A 268 -10.72 39.29 -25.21
CA GLY A 268 -10.81 39.13 -26.66
C GLY A 268 -11.69 40.16 -27.37
N TYR A 269 -12.15 41.21 -26.67
CA TYR A 269 -12.88 42.34 -27.24
C TYR A 269 -12.06 43.63 -27.14
#